data_2bbcd37205b65f67e0295538ec7aaf47
#
_entry.id   2bbcd37205b65f67e0295538ec7aaf47
#
_cell.length_a   1.000
_cell.length_b   1.000
_cell.length_c   1.000
_cell.angle_alpha   90.00
_cell.angle_beta   90.00
_cell.angle_gamma   90.00
#
_symmetry.space_group_name_H-M   'P 1'
#
loop_
_entity.id
_entity.type
_entity.pdbx_description
1 polymer ?
#
loop_
_entity_poly.entity_id
_entity_poly.type
_entity_poly.pdbx_seq_one_letter_code
_entity_poly.pdbx_strand_id
1 'polypeptide(L)'
;MKILISGSSGFVGSRVLHQWQGRAELFTFPRGFLAAADESAIRRFVETVQPDVILHLAALSDTGYCQQHPEDSRRANVDVPLWMARAAAETGAKLVAFSSDQVYSGAAQEGPLPETLSLSPSNIYGQHKLEAEQRVLEVLPDAVFLRVPWMYDLPGYQLPIRGNLPLNLLRAALRGTPVQFSAHDWRGISFVREVIENLYPALSLPGGVYNFGSSNDRSMVETARQFAELLGISVAIEITDWHRNLRMDGCKATAQGITFCSTQEGFARCLREYNLSGGLR
;
A
#
# COMPACT_ATOMS: atom_id res chain seq x y z
N MET A 1 -20.54 -3.48 12.79
CA MET A 1 -19.41 -2.56 12.70
C MET A 1 -19.57 -1.72 11.45
N LYS A 2 -19.58 -0.40 11.60
CA LYS A 2 -19.64 0.58 10.50
C LYS A 2 -18.22 1.00 10.10
N ILE A 3 -17.87 0.85 8.84
CA ILE A 3 -16.54 1.20 8.35
C ILE A 3 -16.68 2.27 7.27
N LEU A 4 -16.07 3.43 7.50
CA LEU A 4 -15.98 4.50 6.50
C LEU A 4 -14.68 4.38 5.73
N ILE A 5 -14.77 4.14 4.42
CA ILE A 5 -13.62 3.86 3.54
C ILE A 5 -13.32 5.06 2.65
N SER A 6 -12.10 5.58 2.73
CA SER A 6 -11.57 6.52 1.75
C SER A 6 -10.84 5.79 0.63
N GLY A 7 -10.80 6.38 -0.58
CA GLY A 7 -10.14 5.73 -1.72
C GLY A 7 -10.87 4.48 -2.24
N SER A 8 -12.16 4.38 -2.00
CA SER A 8 -13.02 3.23 -2.35
C SER A 8 -13.04 2.90 -3.84
N SER A 9 -12.85 3.87 -4.74
CA SER A 9 -12.75 3.66 -6.20
C SER A 9 -11.35 3.30 -6.69
N GLY A 10 -10.34 3.29 -5.79
CA GLY A 10 -8.96 2.97 -6.11
C GLY A 10 -8.67 1.48 -6.18
N PHE A 11 -7.40 1.14 -6.48
CA PHE A 11 -6.94 -0.24 -6.64
C PHE A 11 -7.23 -1.13 -5.43
N VAL A 12 -6.91 -0.66 -4.21
CA VAL A 12 -7.16 -1.42 -2.97
C VAL A 12 -8.61 -1.27 -2.53
N GLY A 13 -9.13 -0.04 -2.48
CA GLY A 13 -10.46 0.23 -1.93
C GLY A 13 -11.60 -0.48 -2.65
N SER A 14 -11.52 -0.59 -3.99
CA SER A 14 -12.52 -1.34 -4.76
C SER A 14 -12.53 -2.84 -4.43
N ARG A 15 -11.37 -3.41 -4.14
CA ARG A 15 -11.23 -4.81 -3.71
C ARG A 15 -11.71 -5.02 -2.28
N VAL A 16 -11.45 -4.06 -1.39
CA VAL A 16 -12.03 -4.06 -0.04
C VAL A 16 -13.54 -4.08 -0.11
N LEU A 17 -14.15 -3.18 -0.89
CA LEU A 17 -15.61 -3.16 -1.09
C LEU A 17 -16.13 -4.49 -1.62
N HIS A 18 -15.45 -5.07 -2.61
CA HIS A 18 -15.86 -6.35 -3.21
C HIS A 18 -15.76 -7.51 -2.22
N GLN A 19 -14.67 -7.61 -1.43
CA GLN A 19 -14.43 -8.75 -0.54
C GLN A 19 -15.13 -8.65 0.82
N TRP A 20 -15.47 -7.44 1.28
CA TRP A 20 -16.08 -7.22 2.59
C TRP A 20 -17.60 -7.06 2.54
N GLN A 21 -18.22 -7.25 1.38
CA GLN A 21 -19.68 -7.31 1.28
C GLN A 21 -20.25 -8.35 2.26
N GLY A 22 -21.23 -7.91 3.09
CA GLY A 22 -21.84 -8.76 4.10
C GLY A 22 -21.02 -9.02 5.37
N ARG A 23 -19.76 -8.53 5.45
CA ARG A 23 -18.93 -8.66 6.66
C ARG A 23 -19.05 -7.45 7.60
N ALA A 24 -19.34 -6.29 7.06
CA ALA A 24 -19.51 -5.04 7.79
C ALA A 24 -20.45 -4.09 7.02
N GLU A 25 -20.94 -3.06 7.69
CA GLU A 25 -21.68 -1.97 7.05
C GLU A 25 -20.68 -0.96 6.49
N LEU A 26 -20.57 -0.89 5.16
CA LEU A 26 -19.52 -0.14 4.46
C LEU A 26 -20.06 1.19 3.94
N PHE A 27 -19.41 2.27 4.33
CA PHE A 27 -19.64 3.63 3.86
C PHE A 27 -18.45 4.14 3.06
N THR A 28 -18.68 5.02 2.11
CA THR A 28 -17.62 5.60 1.29
C THR A 28 -17.80 7.10 1.13
N PHE A 29 -16.71 7.83 1.02
CA PHE A 29 -16.78 9.22 0.59
C PHE A 29 -17.22 9.32 -0.89
N PRO A 30 -18.01 10.30 -1.24
CA PRO A 30 -18.35 10.58 -2.65
C PRO A 30 -17.08 10.78 -3.49
N ARG A 31 -17.17 10.40 -4.77
CA ARG A 31 -16.03 10.57 -5.69
C ARG A 31 -15.62 12.03 -5.78
N GLY A 32 -14.34 12.31 -5.67
CA GLY A 32 -13.77 13.66 -5.70
C GLY A 32 -13.95 14.47 -4.41
N PHE A 33 -14.73 13.99 -3.43
CA PHE A 33 -14.96 14.70 -2.17
C PHE A 33 -13.66 15.11 -1.47
N LEU A 34 -12.74 14.18 -1.23
CA LEU A 34 -11.49 14.44 -0.51
C LEU A 34 -10.54 15.40 -1.24
N ALA A 35 -10.64 15.52 -2.56
CA ALA A 35 -9.85 16.47 -3.33
C ALA A 35 -10.31 17.92 -3.13
N ALA A 36 -11.60 18.14 -2.86
CA ALA A 36 -12.19 19.45 -2.70
C ALA A 36 -12.50 19.84 -1.26
N ALA A 37 -12.72 18.87 -0.37
CA ALA A 37 -13.14 19.08 1.01
C ALA A 37 -12.06 19.75 1.86
N ASP A 38 -12.48 20.65 2.73
CA ASP A 38 -11.69 21.15 3.85
C ASP A 38 -11.88 20.25 5.11
N GLU A 39 -11.16 20.58 6.18
CA GLU A 39 -11.25 19.86 7.45
C GLU A 39 -12.68 19.81 7.98
N SER A 40 -13.42 20.94 7.91
CA SER A 40 -14.78 21.02 8.44
C SER A 40 -15.77 20.18 7.66
N ALA A 41 -15.57 20.03 6.35
CA ALA A 41 -16.40 19.15 5.51
C ALA A 41 -16.15 17.66 5.81
N ILE A 42 -14.89 17.27 6.02
CA ILE A 42 -14.52 15.90 6.43
C ILE A 42 -15.13 15.60 7.80
N ARG A 43 -14.98 16.51 8.77
CA ARG A 43 -15.54 16.35 10.10
C ARG A 43 -17.05 16.13 10.05
N ARG A 44 -17.81 17.02 9.39
CA ARG A 44 -19.28 16.87 9.25
C ARG A 44 -19.68 15.54 8.59
N PHE A 45 -18.90 15.09 7.61
CA PHE A 45 -19.18 13.80 6.96
C PHE A 45 -18.99 12.62 7.93
N VAL A 46 -17.90 12.61 8.69
CA VAL A 46 -17.63 11.58 9.72
C VAL A 46 -18.69 11.62 10.81
N GLU A 47 -19.06 12.80 11.31
CA GLU A 47 -20.16 13.00 12.28
C GLU A 47 -21.49 12.47 11.76
N THR A 48 -21.79 12.63 10.48
CA THR A 48 -23.04 12.12 9.87
C THR A 48 -23.05 10.60 9.80
N VAL A 49 -21.93 9.98 9.44
CA VAL A 49 -21.81 8.52 9.28
C VAL A 49 -21.72 7.81 10.63
N GLN A 50 -21.07 8.43 11.62
CA GLN A 50 -20.77 7.83 12.93
C GLN A 50 -20.13 6.43 12.78
N PRO A 51 -18.95 6.32 12.10
CA PRO A 51 -18.31 5.05 11.88
C PRO A 51 -17.64 4.52 13.16
N ASP A 52 -17.56 3.19 13.31
CA ASP A 52 -16.70 2.56 14.31
C ASP A 52 -15.21 2.64 13.89
N VAL A 53 -14.98 2.55 12.58
CA VAL A 53 -13.61 2.58 11.98
C VAL A 53 -13.60 3.47 10.73
N ILE A 54 -12.59 4.32 10.63
CA ILE A 54 -12.21 5.00 9.39
C ILE A 54 -11.04 4.24 8.77
N LEU A 55 -11.26 3.64 7.60
CA LEU A 55 -10.22 2.99 6.81
C LEU A 55 -9.73 3.94 5.71
N HIS A 56 -8.56 4.56 5.94
CA HIS A 56 -8.01 5.57 5.04
C HIS A 56 -7.03 4.95 4.03
N LEU A 57 -7.53 4.68 2.80
CA LEU A 57 -6.76 4.11 1.69
C LEU A 57 -6.47 5.13 0.58
N ALA A 58 -7.10 6.32 0.64
CA ALA A 58 -6.85 7.37 -0.34
C ALA A 58 -5.43 7.93 -0.18
N ALA A 59 -4.73 8.07 -1.30
CA ALA A 59 -3.41 8.70 -1.34
C ALA A 59 -3.10 9.18 -2.76
N LEU A 60 -2.28 10.20 -2.86
CA LEU A 60 -1.56 10.54 -4.08
C LEU A 60 -0.23 9.76 -4.03
N SER A 61 -0.16 8.61 -4.74
CA SER A 61 0.91 7.61 -4.55
C SER A 61 1.90 7.51 -5.71
N ASP A 62 1.78 8.37 -6.72
CA ASP A 62 2.80 8.50 -7.78
C ASP A 62 3.95 9.35 -7.25
N THR A 63 5.10 8.73 -7.00
CA THR A 63 6.27 9.38 -6.41
C THR A 63 6.83 10.48 -7.32
N GLY A 64 6.78 10.27 -8.64
CA GLY A 64 7.22 11.26 -9.64
C GLY A 64 6.32 12.49 -9.64
N TYR A 65 5.00 12.29 -9.63
CA TYR A 65 4.04 13.38 -9.52
C TYR A 65 4.20 14.14 -8.19
N CYS A 66 4.32 13.43 -7.07
CA CYS A 66 4.51 14.06 -5.76
C CYS A 66 5.78 14.92 -5.71
N GLN A 67 6.85 14.49 -6.38
CA GLN A 67 8.09 15.26 -6.47
C GLN A 67 7.91 16.58 -7.26
N GLN A 68 7.08 16.56 -8.30
CA GLN A 68 6.80 17.73 -9.13
C GLN A 68 5.70 18.63 -8.54
N HIS A 69 4.82 18.08 -7.71
CA HIS A 69 3.66 18.76 -7.11
C HIS A 69 3.60 18.52 -5.59
N PRO A 70 4.58 19.09 -4.82
CA PRO A 70 4.68 18.82 -3.38
C PRO A 70 3.47 19.34 -2.58
N GLU A 71 2.83 20.42 -3.00
CA GLU A 71 1.63 20.97 -2.36
C GLU A 71 0.44 19.99 -2.46
N ASP A 72 0.18 19.45 -3.66
CA ASP A 72 -0.87 18.44 -3.87
C ASP A 72 -0.59 17.18 -3.06
N SER A 73 0.69 16.75 -3.05
CA SER A 73 1.13 15.62 -2.26
C SER A 73 0.94 15.84 -0.77
N ARG A 74 1.31 17.03 -0.26
CA ARG A 74 1.12 17.40 1.15
C ARG A 74 -0.34 17.35 1.54
N ARG A 75 -1.19 18.01 0.75
CA ARG A 75 -2.63 18.02 1.00
C ARG A 75 -3.21 16.60 1.08
N ALA A 76 -2.92 15.75 0.08
CA ALA A 76 -3.50 14.42 0.00
C ALA A 76 -2.91 13.44 1.03
N ASN A 77 -1.62 13.55 1.33
CA ASN A 77 -0.89 12.55 2.11
C ASN A 77 -0.59 12.98 3.56
N VAL A 78 -0.77 14.26 3.91
CA VAL A 78 -0.57 14.79 5.28
C VAL A 78 -1.84 15.39 5.83
N ASP A 79 -2.42 16.39 5.13
CA ASP A 79 -3.52 17.19 5.70
C ASP A 79 -4.81 16.35 5.79
N VAL A 80 -5.18 15.65 4.73
CA VAL A 80 -6.40 14.81 4.73
C VAL A 80 -6.36 13.72 5.81
N PRO A 81 -5.31 12.89 5.97
CA PRO A 81 -5.26 11.94 7.07
C PRO A 81 -5.26 12.58 8.45
N LEU A 82 -4.65 13.77 8.63
CA LEU A 82 -4.70 14.51 9.88
C LEU A 82 -6.12 15.01 10.20
N TRP A 83 -6.86 15.54 9.22
CA TRP A 83 -8.26 15.92 9.39
C TRP A 83 -9.16 14.73 9.74
N MET A 84 -8.89 13.56 9.13
CA MET A 84 -9.59 12.32 9.50
C MET A 84 -9.27 11.87 10.93
N ALA A 85 -8.02 12.03 11.37
CA ALA A 85 -7.64 11.70 12.74
C ALA A 85 -8.35 12.59 13.77
N ARG A 86 -8.46 13.90 13.50
CA ARG A 86 -9.20 14.83 14.38
C ARG A 86 -10.68 14.49 14.43
N ALA A 87 -11.30 14.22 13.26
CA ALA A 87 -12.69 13.78 13.22
C ALA A 87 -12.91 12.43 13.93
N ALA A 88 -11.96 11.50 13.81
CA ALA A 88 -11.99 10.23 14.53
C ALA A 88 -11.89 10.43 16.05
N ALA A 89 -11.00 11.31 16.52
CA ALA A 89 -10.86 11.64 17.93
C ALA A 89 -12.15 12.22 18.53
N GLU A 90 -12.85 13.08 17.79
CA GLU A 90 -14.13 13.71 18.22
C GLU A 90 -15.29 12.71 18.26
N THR A 91 -15.31 11.70 17.36
CA THR A 91 -16.40 10.72 17.25
C THR A 91 -16.13 9.40 17.97
N GLY A 92 -14.91 9.19 18.48
CA GLY A 92 -14.50 7.93 19.09
C GLY A 92 -14.23 6.81 18.07
N ALA A 93 -14.16 7.14 16.77
CA ALA A 93 -13.85 6.19 15.73
C ALA A 93 -12.36 5.80 15.75
N LYS A 94 -12.04 4.55 15.42
CA LYS A 94 -10.67 4.13 15.17
C LYS A 94 -10.22 4.54 13.77
N LEU A 95 -9.00 5.06 13.64
CA LEU A 95 -8.39 5.32 12.34
C LEU A 95 -7.37 4.23 11.98
N VAL A 96 -7.55 3.58 10.84
CA VAL A 96 -6.56 2.69 10.21
C VAL A 96 -6.19 3.26 8.85
N ALA A 97 -4.93 3.58 8.64
CA ALA A 97 -4.47 4.29 7.46
C ALA A 97 -3.30 3.57 6.77
N PHE A 98 -3.27 3.62 5.44
CA PHE A 98 -2.11 3.16 4.69
C PHE A 98 -1.00 4.21 4.72
N SER A 99 0.18 3.77 5.14
CA SER A 99 1.47 4.38 4.86
C SER A 99 2.16 3.62 3.73
N SER A 100 3.47 3.73 3.60
CA SER A 100 4.21 3.15 2.48
C SER A 100 5.61 2.72 2.90
N ASP A 101 6.16 1.71 2.21
CA ASP A 101 7.58 1.36 2.26
C ASP A 101 8.50 2.52 1.84
N GLN A 102 7.96 3.53 1.12
CA GLN A 102 8.72 4.71 0.71
C GLN A 102 9.21 5.59 1.88
N VAL A 103 8.68 5.40 3.09
CA VAL A 103 9.22 6.03 4.30
C VAL A 103 10.66 5.55 4.59
N TYR A 104 11.04 4.39 4.08
CA TYR A 104 12.39 3.84 4.18
C TYR A 104 13.33 4.29 3.04
N SER A 105 12.83 5.06 2.06
CA SER A 105 13.68 5.55 0.97
C SER A 105 14.81 6.42 1.50
N GLY A 106 16.06 6.07 1.15
CA GLY A 106 17.23 6.74 1.71
C GLY A 106 17.80 6.08 2.97
N ALA A 107 17.19 4.99 3.49
CA ALA A 107 17.78 4.22 4.58
C ALA A 107 19.12 3.60 4.13
N ALA A 108 20.16 3.84 4.92
CA ALA A 108 21.49 3.25 4.68
C ALA A 108 21.66 1.86 5.31
N GLN A 109 20.71 1.46 6.17
CA GLN A 109 20.76 0.17 6.85
C GLN A 109 20.51 -0.97 5.87
N GLU A 110 21.31 -2.02 5.96
CA GLU A 110 21.10 -3.28 5.25
C GLU A 110 20.07 -4.16 5.97
N GLY A 111 19.51 -5.14 5.22
CA GLY A 111 18.58 -6.12 5.77
C GLY A 111 17.15 -5.60 5.91
N PRO A 112 16.28 -6.37 6.55
CA PRO A 112 14.92 -5.93 6.84
C PRO A 112 14.89 -4.74 7.80
N LEU A 113 14.06 -3.74 7.52
CA LEU A 113 13.99 -2.46 8.22
C LEU A 113 12.83 -2.47 9.23
N PRO A 114 13.11 -2.35 10.54
CA PRO A 114 12.07 -2.33 11.56
C PRO A 114 11.38 -0.96 11.63
N GLU A 115 10.18 -0.93 12.23
CA GLU A 115 9.39 0.29 12.41
C GLU A 115 10.05 1.32 13.34
N THR A 116 10.97 0.86 14.18
CA THR A 116 11.70 1.68 15.15
C THR A 116 12.88 2.45 14.56
N LEU A 117 13.21 2.22 13.28
CA LEU A 117 14.29 2.92 12.62
C LEU A 117 14.02 4.42 12.52
N SER A 118 15.03 5.25 12.83
CA SER A 118 14.98 6.68 12.54
C SER A 118 15.04 6.91 11.05
N LEU A 119 14.05 7.62 10.50
CA LEU A 119 13.81 7.72 9.07
C LEU A 119 14.04 9.14 8.54
N SER A 120 14.63 9.22 7.35
CA SER A 120 14.79 10.44 6.57
C SER A 120 14.56 10.12 5.08
N PRO A 121 13.29 10.03 4.64
CA PRO A 121 12.96 9.61 3.29
C PRO A 121 13.55 10.54 2.24
N SER A 122 14.10 9.98 1.17
CA SER A 122 14.79 10.71 0.10
C SER A 122 13.84 11.33 -0.95
N ASN A 123 12.54 11.01 -0.90
CA ASN A 123 11.54 11.53 -1.82
C ASN A 123 10.35 12.16 -1.09
N ILE A 124 9.70 13.13 -1.73
CA ILE A 124 8.59 13.91 -1.17
C ILE A 124 7.42 13.01 -0.71
N TYR A 125 7.08 11.97 -1.46
CA TYR A 125 6.01 11.06 -1.07
C TYR A 125 6.30 10.35 0.24
N GLY A 126 7.51 9.79 0.39
CA GLY A 126 7.96 9.15 1.63
C GLY A 126 8.00 10.12 2.81
N GLN A 127 8.48 11.36 2.59
CA GLN A 127 8.49 12.41 3.62
C GLN A 127 7.08 12.73 4.10
N HIS A 128 6.14 12.92 3.19
CA HIS A 128 4.75 13.23 3.54
C HIS A 128 4.05 12.05 4.23
N LYS A 129 4.34 10.80 3.82
CA LYS A 129 3.79 9.63 4.52
C LYS A 129 4.32 9.52 5.94
N LEU A 130 5.63 9.76 6.14
CA LEU A 130 6.24 9.77 7.47
C LEU A 130 5.69 10.93 8.34
N GLU A 131 5.55 12.14 7.79
CA GLU A 131 4.96 13.29 8.49
C GLU A 131 3.52 12.98 8.92
N ALA A 132 2.74 12.31 8.06
CA ALA A 132 1.36 11.91 8.41
C ALA A 132 1.34 10.91 9.57
N GLU A 133 2.22 9.89 9.58
CA GLU A 133 2.35 8.95 10.70
C GLU A 133 2.58 9.71 12.01
N GLN A 134 3.56 10.62 12.03
CA GLN A 134 3.94 11.38 13.22
C GLN A 134 2.80 12.27 13.72
N ARG A 135 2.27 13.13 12.85
CA ARG A 135 1.23 14.10 13.23
C ARG A 135 -0.10 13.48 13.61
N VAL A 136 -0.47 12.38 12.94
CA VAL A 136 -1.71 11.67 13.28
C VAL A 136 -1.57 10.97 14.63
N LEU A 137 -0.46 10.29 14.90
CA LEU A 137 -0.24 9.61 16.18
C LEU A 137 -0.11 10.58 17.36
N GLU A 138 0.32 11.85 17.15
CA GLU A 138 0.26 12.91 18.15
C GLU A 138 -1.18 13.27 18.54
N VAL A 139 -2.10 13.28 17.57
CA VAL A 139 -3.52 13.62 17.76
C VAL A 139 -4.37 12.44 18.22
N LEU A 140 -4.10 11.26 17.65
CA LEU A 140 -4.84 10.02 17.87
C LEU A 140 -3.86 8.86 18.09
N PRO A 141 -3.33 8.67 19.31
CA PRO A 141 -2.32 7.63 19.61
C PRO A 141 -2.79 6.21 19.28
N ASP A 142 -4.12 5.95 19.29
CA ASP A 142 -4.71 4.67 18.94
C ASP A 142 -4.86 4.46 17.42
N ALA A 143 -4.49 5.43 16.59
CA ALA A 143 -4.47 5.24 15.15
C ALA A 143 -3.45 4.16 14.74
N VAL A 144 -3.77 3.44 13.66
CA VAL A 144 -2.90 2.40 13.10
C VAL A 144 -2.44 2.83 11.72
N PHE A 145 -1.13 2.85 11.51
CA PHE A 145 -0.53 3.02 10.21
C PHE A 145 0.05 1.71 9.69
N LEU A 146 -0.34 1.34 8.48
CA LEU A 146 0.14 0.15 7.78
C LEU A 146 1.08 0.59 6.66
N ARG A 147 2.39 0.39 6.83
CA ARG A 147 3.39 0.61 5.79
C ARG A 147 3.28 -0.52 4.78
N VAL A 148 2.70 -0.23 3.63
CA VAL A 148 2.49 -1.23 2.57
C VAL A 148 3.56 -1.11 1.49
N PRO A 149 4.03 -2.25 0.92
CA PRO A 149 4.95 -2.25 -0.20
C PRO A 149 4.20 -2.04 -1.52
N TRP A 150 4.91 -2.16 -2.64
CA TRP A 150 4.28 -2.21 -3.95
C TRP A 150 3.35 -3.42 -4.05
N MET A 151 2.11 -3.17 -4.42
CA MET A 151 1.08 -4.20 -4.55
C MET A 151 0.79 -4.50 -6.01
N TYR A 152 0.42 -5.73 -6.29
CA TYR A 152 0.02 -6.18 -7.62
C TYR A 152 -1.26 -7.00 -7.58
N ASP A 153 -1.85 -7.10 -8.76
CA ASP A 153 -2.92 -8.01 -9.13
C ASP A 153 -2.87 -8.23 -10.64
N LEU A 154 -3.58 -9.25 -11.12
CA LEU A 154 -3.86 -9.43 -12.53
C LEU A 154 -5.24 -8.82 -12.88
N PRO A 155 -5.51 -8.46 -14.16
CA PRO A 155 -6.82 -8.02 -14.58
C PRO A 155 -7.89 -9.08 -14.32
N GLY A 156 -8.98 -8.69 -13.69
CA GLY A 156 -10.09 -9.59 -13.39
C GLY A 156 -11.16 -8.89 -12.57
N TYR A 157 -12.30 -9.57 -12.39
CA TYR A 157 -13.42 -9.14 -11.54
C TYR A 157 -13.98 -7.74 -11.87
N GLN A 158 -13.69 -7.18 -13.05
CA GLN A 158 -14.08 -5.81 -13.46
C GLN A 158 -13.63 -4.72 -12.47
N LEU A 159 -12.60 -5.01 -11.66
CA LEU A 159 -12.05 -4.07 -10.69
C LEU A 159 -10.94 -3.22 -11.32
N PRO A 160 -10.77 -1.96 -10.85
CA PRO A 160 -9.70 -1.09 -11.32
C PRO A 160 -8.33 -1.76 -11.19
N ILE A 161 -7.53 -1.65 -12.24
CA ILE A 161 -6.16 -2.13 -12.25
C ILE A 161 -5.20 -0.96 -12.51
N ARG A 162 -4.05 -0.98 -11.86
CA ARG A 162 -2.98 0.00 -12.08
C ARG A 162 -1.70 -0.71 -12.51
N GLY A 163 -0.73 0.05 -13.00
CA GLY A 163 0.60 -0.49 -13.34
C GLY A 163 1.23 -1.17 -12.14
N ASN A 164 1.68 -2.41 -12.34
CA ASN A 164 2.33 -3.24 -11.34
C ASN A 164 3.37 -4.13 -12.01
N LEU A 165 4.22 -4.81 -11.23
CA LEU A 165 5.33 -5.58 -11.80
C LEU A 165 4.88 -6.61 -12.85
N PRO A 166 3.95 -7.55 -12.58
CA PRO A 166 3.49 -8.51 -13.59
C PRO A 166 3.00 -7.85 -14.88
N LEU A 167 2.19 -6.80 -14.78
CA LEU A 167 1.67 -6.10 -15.96
C LEU A 167 2.74 -5.34 -16.73
N ASN A 168 3.73 -4.79 -16.04
CA ASN A 168 4.85 -4.10 -16.70
C ASN A 168 5.70 -5.11 -17.49
N LEU A 169 5.96 -6.28 -16.94
CA LEU A 169 6.67 -7.37 -17.62
C LEU A 169 5.87 -7.88 -18.84
N LEU A 170 4.57 -8.12 -18.68
CA LEU A 170 3.70 -8.54 -19.79
C LEU A 170 3.66 -7.51 -20.92
N ARG A 171 3.52 -6.22 -20.59
CA ARG A 171 3.54 -5.14 -21.60
C ARG A 171 4.86 -5.08 -22.34
N ALA A 172 5.99 -5.22 -21.62
CA ALA A 172 7.31 -5.20 -22.20
C ALA A 172 7.52 -6.40 -23.15
N ALA A 173 7.13 -7.61 -22.72
CA ALA A 173 7.18 -8.81 -23.54
C ALA A 173 6.36 -8.67 -24.84
N LEU A 174 5.12 -8.16 -24.74
CA LEU A 174 4.22 -7.95 -25.89
C LEU A 174 4.75 -6.88 -26.88
N ARG A 175 5.48 -5.89 -26.38
CA ARG A 175 6.05 -4.80 -27.20
C ARG A 175 7.47 -5.10 -27.70
N GLY A 176 8.12 -6.14 -27.20
CA GLY A 176 9.52 -6.41 -27.47
C GLY A 176 10.46 -5.33 -26.91
N THR A 177 10.05 -4.63 -25.83
CA THR A 177 10.85 -3.57 -25.20
C THR A 177 11.49 -4.07 -23.92
N PRO A 178 12.70 -3.61 -23.55
CA PRO A 178 13.30 -3.97 -22.28
C PRO A 178 12.59 -3.29 -21.11
N VAL A 179 12.78 -3.87 -19.92
CA VAL A 179 12.48 -3.23 -18.62
C VAL A 179 13.79 -2.99 -17.89
N GLN A 180 13.81 -1.96 -17.04
CA GLN A 180 15.00 -1.62 -16.26
C GLN A 180 14.75 -1.90 -14.78
N PHE A 181 15.66 -2.64 -14.15
CA PHE A 181 15.69 -2.86 -12.70
C PHE A 181 17.12 -2.79 -12.17
N SER A 182 17.27 -2.34 -10.92
CA SER A 182 18.57 -2.39 -10.26
C SER A 182 18.84 -3.74 -9.59
N ALA A 183 20.09 -4.19 -9.68
CA ALA A 183 20.59 -5.33 -8.92
C ALA A 183 20.68 -5.04 -7.41
N HIS A 184 20.64 -3.76 -7.03
CA HIS A 184 20.74 -3.28 -5.65
C HIS A 184 19.42 -2.61 -5.15
N ASP A 185 18.30 -2.87 -5.83
CA ASP A 185 16.96 -2.50 -5.36
C ASP A 185 16.31 -3.69 -4.66
N TRP A 186 16.03 -3.52 -3.37
CA TRP A 186 15.50 -4.58 -2.51
C TRP A 186 14.17 -4.12 -1.89
N ARG A 187 13.10 -4.85 -2.18
CA ARG A 187 11.77 -4.58 -1.61
C ARG A 187 10.85 -5.78 -1.69
N GLY A 188 9.89 -5.86 -0.77
CA GLY A 188 8.74 -6.75 -0.90
C GLY A 188 7.76 -6.26 -1.96
N ILE A 189 7.03 -7.20 -2.57
CA ILE A 189 5.91 -6.91 -3.46
C ILE A 189 4.78 -7.85 -3.06
N SER A 190 3.60 -7.29 -2.74
CA SER A 190 2.50 -8.07 -2.17
C SER A 190 1.37 -8.30 -3.15
N PHE A 191 0.83 -9.52 -3.16
CA PHE A 191 -0.43 -9.81 -3.80
C PHE A 191 -1.55 -9.07 -3.04
N VAL A 192 -2.29 -8.20 -3.74
CA VAL A 192 -3.25 -7.31 -3.08
C VAL A 192 -4.35 -8.07 -2.33
N ARG A 193 -4.73 -9.25 -2.80
CA ARG A 193 -5.73 -10.08 -2.13
C ARG A 193 -5.30 -10.47 -0.72
N GLU A 194 -4.03 -10.87 -0.57
CA GLU A 194 -3.47 -11.20 0.74
C GLU A 194 -3.42 -9.96 1.67
N VAL A 195 -3.11 -8.79 1.10
CA VAL A 195 -3.17 -7.51 1.83
C VAL A 195 -4.58 -7.29 2.37
N ILE A 196 -5.64 -7.51 1.58
CA ILE A 196 -7.02 -7.30 2.00
C ILE A 196 -7.50 -8.34 3.02
N GLU A 197 -7.06 -9.59 2.88
CA GLU A 197 -7.33 -10.66 3.86
C GLU A 197 -6.76 -10.29 5.24
N ASN A 198 -5.53 -9.77 5.27
CA ASN A 198 -4.86 -9.31 6.49
C ASN A 198 -5.38 -7.94 6.99
N LEU A 199 -6.00 -7.14 6.13
CA LEU A 199 -6.47 -5.80 6.49
C LEU A 199 -7.66 -5.85 7.46
N TYR A 200 -8.53 -6.86 7.36
CA TYR A 200 -9.69 -6.98 8.27
C TYR A 200 -9.27 -7.22 9.73
N PRO A 201 -8.40 -8.20 10.05
CA PRO A 201 -7.86 -8.34 11.40
C PRO A 201 -7.01 -7.13 11.83
N ALA A 202 -6.35 -6.44 10.90
CA ALA A 202 -5.56 -5.24 11.21
C ALA A 202 -6.40 -4.06 11.74
N LEU A 203 -7.72 -4.06 11.53
CA LEU A 203 -8.62 -3.05 12.12
C LEU A 203 -8.60 -3.08 13.66
N SER A 204 -8.21 -4.19 14.26
CA SER A 204 -8.16 -4.38 15.71
C SER A 204 -6.75 -4.25 16.32
N LEU A 205 -5.73 -3.91 15.51
CA LEU A 205 -4.36 -3.74 16.01
C LEU A 205 -4.29 -2.63 17.06
N PRO A 206 -3.42 -2.74 18.06
CA PRO A 206 -3.05 -1.62 18.90
C PRO A 206 -2.52 -0.44 18.10
N GLY A 207 -2.71 0.79 18.60
CA GLY A 207 -2.20 1.99 17.97
C GLY A 207 -0.70 1.95 17.67
N GLY A 208 -0.30 2.57 16.57
CA GLY A 208 1.09 2.66 16.13
C GLY A 208 1.30 2.29 14.66
N VAL A 209 2.57 2.10 14.30
CA VAL A 209 3.00 1.82 12.91
C VAL A 209 3.36 0.35 12.78
N TYR A 210 2.98 -0.26 11.66
CA TYR A 210 3.26 -1.66 11.34
C TYR A 210 3.74 -1.80 9.90
N ASN A 211 4.79 -2.54 9.69
CA ASN A 211 5.18 -3.04 8.37
C ASN A 211 4.17 -4.10 7.93
N PHE A 212 3.58 -3.91 6.74
CA PHE A 212 2.39 -4.66 6.35
C PHE A 212 2.48 -5.13 4.90
N GLY A 213 3.10 -6.28 4.70
CA GLY A 213 3.28 -6.86 3.37
C GLY A 213 4.31 -7.97 3.32
N SER A 214 4.45 -8.55 2.14
CA SER A 214 5.29 -9.68 1.84
C SER A 214 6.79 -9.35 2.02
N SER A 215 7.54 -10.26 2.59
CA SER A 215 8.99 -10.23 2.59
C SER A 215 9.55 -10.57 1.20
N ASN A 216 10.79 -10.14 0.93
CA ASN A 216 11.53 -10.52 -0.27
C ASN A 216 13.03 -10.52 0.03
N ASP A 217 13.67 -11.64 -0.23
CA ASP A 217 15.12 -11.84 -0.07
C ASP A 217 15.90 -11.67 -1.39
N ARG A 218 15.20 -11.28 -2.47
CA ARG A 218 15.75 -11.12 -3.81
C ARG A 218 15.78 -9.65 -4.22
N SER A 219 16.77 -9.31 -5.05
CA SER A 219 16.79 -8.02 -5.75
C SER A 219 15.62 -7.89 -6.71
N MET A 220 15.33 -6.66 -7.15
CA MET A 220 14.27 -6.44 -8.15
C MET A 220 14.59 -7.08 -9.51
N VAL A 221 15.86 -7.22 -9.87
CA VAL A 221 16.28 -7.97 -11.08
C VAL A 221 15.89 -9.43 -10.96
N GLU A 222 16.25 -10.09 -9.85
CA GLU A 222 15.94 -11.50 -9.60
C GLU A 222 14.44 -11.74 -9.47
N THR A 223 13.73 -10.84 -8.79
CA THR A 223 12.29 -10.87 -8.65
C THR A 223 11.61 -10.76 -10.02
N ALA A 224 12.03 -9.81 -10.87
CA ALA A 224 11.46 -9.64 -12.21
C ALA A 224 11.72 -10.86 -13.10
N ARG A 225 12.92 -11.46 -13.05
CA ARG A 225 13.24 -12.70 -13.78
C ARG A 225 12.33 -13.84 -13.38
N GLN A 226 12.16 -14.04 -12.06
CA GLN A 226 11.30 -15.11 -11.56
C GLN A 226 9.82 -14.89 -11.93
N PHE A 227 9.33 -13.64 -11.86
CA PHE A 227 7.96 -13.33 -12.29
C PHE A 227 7.77 -13.57 -13.80
N ALA A 228 8.76 -13.21 -14.64
CA ALA A 228 8.72 -13.50 -16.07
C ALA A 228 8.72 -15.02 -16.37
N GLU A 229 9.55 -15.77 -15.66
CA GLU A 229 9.61 -17.24 -15.76
C GLU A 229 8.27 -17.89 -15.38
N LEU A 230 7.68 -17.49 -14.24
CA LEU A 230 6.39 -18.02 -13.78
C LEU A 230 5.23 -17.65 -14.73
N LEU A 231 5.31 -16.50 -15.40
CA LEU A 231 4.35 -16.09 -16.42
C LEU A 231 4.58 -16.81 -17.77
N GLY A 232 5.71 -17.50 -17.95
CA GLY A 232 6.08 -18.13 -19.21
C GLY A 232 6.39 -17.13 -20.32
N ILE A 233 6.90 -15.92 -19.98
CA ILE A 233 7.21 -14.85 -20.93
C ILE A 233 8.72 -14.58 -21.02
N SER A 234 9.17 -14.16 -22.19
CA SER A 234 10.52 -13.67 -22.41
C SER A 234 10.52 -12.15 -22.45
N VAL A 235 11.33 -11.52 -21.61
CA VAL A 235 11.50 -10.07 -21.55
C VAL A 235 12.96 -9.72 -21.27
N ALA A 236 13.51 -8.79 -22.04
CA ALA A 236 14.85 -8.27 -21.80
C ALA A 236 14.86 -7.40 -20.53
N ILE A 237 15.79 -7.69 -19.61
CA ILE A 237 15.96 -6.92 -18.38
C ILE A 237 17.32 -6.22 -18.45
N GLU A 238 17.29 -4.90 -18.54
CA GLU A 238 18.46 -4.04 -18.44
C GLU A 238 18.77 -3.82 -16.96
N ILE A 239 20.00 -4.10 -16.58
CA ILE A 239 20.44 -4.00 -15.18
C ILE A 239 21.05 -2.62 -14.96
N THR A 240 20.56 -1.94 -13.94
CA THR A 240 21.10 -0.68 -13.43
C THR A 240 21.75 -0.89 -12.06
N ASP A 241 22.48 0.12 -11.56
CA ASP A 241 23.35 -0.01 -10.39
C ASP A 241 23.00 0.96 -9.24
N TRP A 242 21.81 1.55 -9.25
CA TRP A 242 21.37 2.40 -8.14
C TRP A 242 20.91 1.56 -6.95
N HIS A 243 21.12 2.08 -5.75
CA HIS A 243 20.88 1.37 -4.50
C HIS A 243 19.60 1.85 -3.81
N ARG A 244 18.79 0.89 -3.36
CA ARG A 244 17.64 1.14 -2.50
C ARG A 244 17.31 -0.07 -1.65
N ASN A 245 17.10 0.13 -0.35
CA ASN A 245 16.57 -0.88 0.53
C ASN A 245 15.20 -0.44 1.08
N LEU A 246 14.15 -1.16 0.72
CA LEU A 246 12.78 -1.00 1.22
C LEU A 246 12.25 -2.32 1.81
N ARG A 247 13.15 -3.24 2.17
CA ARG A 247 12.73 -4.50 2.82
C ARG A 247 12.22 -4.20 4.20
N MET A 248 10.98 -4.53 4.45
CA MET A 248 10.33 -4.33 5.73
C MET A 248 10.49 -5.55 6.63
N ASP A 249 10.82 -5.34 7.91
CA ASP A 249 10.74 -6.37 8.94
C ASP A 249 9.28 -6.53 9.38
N GLY A 250 8.69 -7.70 9.16
CA GLY A 250 7.31 -8.01 9.49
C GLY A 250 7.09 -8.56 10.91
N CYS A 251 8.12 -8.65 11.75
CA CYS A 251 8.05 -9.30 13.06
C CYS A 251 6.98 -8.70 13.97
N LYS A 252 6.83 -7.37 13.97
CA LYS A 252 5.82 -6.67 14.78
C LYS A 252 4.39 -7.05 14.40
N ALA A 253 4.08 -7.09 13.11
CA ALA A 253 2.76 -7.51 12.63
C ALA A 253 2.51 -9.00 12.90
N THR A 254 3.54 -9.84 12.70
CA THR A 254 3.48 -11.29 12.98
C THR A 254 3.19 -11.57 14.45
N ALA A 255 3.77 -10.82 15.38
CA ALA A 255 3.48 -10.93 16.81
C ALA A 255 2.02 -10.60 17.16
N GLN A 256 1.30 -9.92 16.27
CA GLN A 256 -0.13 -9.63 16.37
C GLN A 256 -1.01 -10.61 15.55
N GLY A 257 -0.44 -11.71 15.05
CA GLY A 257 -1.15 -12.72 14.27
C GLY A 257 -1.36 -12.36 12.80
N ILE A 258 -0.71 -11.32 12.29
CA ILE A 258 -0.78 -10.91 10.87
C ILE A 258 0.46 -11.43 10.15
N THR A 259 0.26 -12.33 9.21
CA THR A 259 1.35 -12.96 8.45
C THR A 259 1.15 -12.79 6.96
N PHE A 260 2.25 -12.69 6.24
CA PHE A 260 2.28 -12.62 4.78
C PHE A 260 3.18 -13.72 4.22
N CYS A 261 2.78 -14.31 3.10
CA CYS A 261 3.68 -15.10 2.28
C CYS A 261 4.86 -14.24 1.80
N SER A 262 5.96 -14.88 1.42
CA SER A 262 7.01 -14.19 0.66
C SER A 262 6.47 -13.66 -0.69
N THR A 263 7.17 -12.69 -1.28
CA THR A 263 6.83 -12.16 -2.61
C THR A 263 6.67 -13.28 -3.65
N GLN A 264 7.52 -14.31 -3.59
CA GLN A 264 7.52 -15.44 -4.51
C GLN A 264 6.29 -16.35 -4.32
N GLU A 265 5.99 -16.69 -3.07
CA GLU A 265 4.83 -17.52 -2.73
C GLU A 265 3.52 -16.81 -3.06
N GLY A 266 3.45 -15.50 -2.76
CA GLY A 266 2.30 -14.65 -3.09
C GLY A 266 2.06 -14.61 -4.60
N PHE A 267 3.11 -14.54 -5.43
CA PHE A 267 2.96 -14.57 -6.88
C PHE A 267 2.51 -15.93 -7.40
N ALA A 268 3.09 -17.02 -6.90
CA ALA A 268 2.63 -18.35 -7.22
C ALA A 268 1.16 -18.58 -6.81
N ARG A 269 0.74 -18.03 -5.66
CA ARG A 269 -0.66 -18.01 -5.23
C ARG A 269 -1.54 -17.22 -6.21
N CYS A 270 -1.13 -16.02 -6.60
CA CYS A 270 -1.86 -15.20 -7.57
C CYS A 270 -2.11 -15.95 -8.87
N LEU A 271 -1.08 -16.59 -9.45
CA LEU A 271 -1.22 -17.36 -10.67
C LEU A 271 -2.20 -18.55 -10.54
N ARG A 272 -2.17 -19.25 -9.41
CA ARG A 272 -3.14 -20.34 -9.13
C ARG A 272 -4.58 -19.81 -9.08
N GLU A 273 -4.81 -18.69 -8.41
CA GLU A 273 -6.14 -18.09 -8.28
C GLU A 273 -6.72 -17.59 -9.62
N TYR A 274 -5.84 -17.22 -10.56
CA TYR A 274 -6.21 -16.86 -11.93
C TYR A 274 -6.16 -18.02 -12.93
N ASN A 275 -5.95 -19.27 -12.46
CA ASN A 275 -5.79 -20.47 -13.30
C ASN A 275 -4.66 -20.39 -14.33
N LEU A 276 -3.57 -19.69 -13.97
CA LEU A 276 -2.38 -19.47 -14.79
C LEU A 276 -1.16 -20.27 -14.32
N SER A 277 -1.34 -21.30 -13.49
CA SER A 277 -0.26 -22.10 -12.90
C SER A 277 0.58 -22.91 -13.90
N GLY A 278 0.29 -22.85 -15.19
CA GLY A 278 1.09 -23.45 -16.29
C GLY A 278 1.80 -22.43 -17.17
N GLY A 279 1.85 -21.15 -16.74
CA GLY A 279 2.25 -20.03 -17.58
C GLY A 279 1.16 -19.62 -18.59
N LEU A 280 1.41 -18.56 -19.30
CA LEU A 280 0.61 -18.14 -20.46
C LEU A 280 1.09 -19.01 -21.65
N ARG A 281 0.45 -20.15 -21.88
CA ARG A 281 0.70 -21.02 -23.04
C ARG A 281 -0.15 -20.63 -24.21
#